data_49b83b75208dffec68fed16a965c4367
#
_entry.id   49b83b75208dffec68fed16a965c4367
#
_cell.length_a   1.000
_cell.length_b   1.000
_cell.length_c   1.000
_cell.angle_alpha   90.00
_cell.angle_beta   90.00
_cell.angle_gamma   90.00
#
_symmetry.space_group_name_H-M   'P 1'
#
loop_
_entity.id
_entity.type
_entity.pdbx_description
1 polymer ?
#
loop_
_entity_poly.entity_id
_entity_poly.type
_entity_poly.pdbx_seq_one_letter_code
_entity_poly.pdbx_strand_id
1 'polypeptide(L)'
;MPEKIRDERGGMPSASAMTRIFNCPASYKLNAAETPESSGAAVEGTMLHRHMELTYMPKKTPEQDAELKALGAALNSEQTQSLAFAENEVEKVAHFFDGERHTEQRLWAANMMYSGQADMLVLSPDKKSAVIVDYKFGRGEVEPAERNYQLAALAVLAADNYGVENVRAMIIQPRALDKARRITACEYIESDIEQAREAIDSAVKSALYAKQPREAVGYWCNYCPSAYRCKAAQEEIAKQYALAVSTPTLAIGKHNAVDMFEKASVVKKLCDEILKRVKEWVSANPDHGTALVLTEGARRAKVGNAAQVFEAVESVGITPAEFVGVCDVGLTKLLTLYHDKRKNANEKQTKKASDLEVKQLLADKGLLSYTQNAPTLALEKGER
;
A
#
# COMPACT_ATOMS: atom_id res chain seq x y z
N MET A 1 -17.28 -4.21 23.28
CA MET A 1 -15.88 -3.96 22.84
C MET A 1 -15.47 -5.17 22.03
N PRO A 2 -15.00 -5.07 20.78
CA PRO A 2 -14.50 -6.25 20.06
C PRO A 2 -13.31 -6.79 20.84
N GLU A 3 -13.29 -8.12 21.04
CA GLU A 3 -12.14 -8.81 21.61
C GLU A 3 -10.89 -8.41 20.84
N LYS A 4 -9.89 -7.87 21.54
CA LYS A 4 -8.56 -7.68 20.98
C LYS A 4 -8.06 -9.05 20.57
N ILE A 5 -7.99 -9.32 19.26
CA ILE A 5 -7.26 -10.47 18.74
C ILE A 5 -5.88 -10.41 19.39
N ARG A 6 -5.56 -11.41 20.22
CA ARG A 6 -4.25 -11.50 20.88
C ARG A 6 -3.21 -11.60 19.76
N ASP A 7 -2.34 -10.58 19.66
CA ASP A 7 -1.20 -10.63 18.75
C ASP A 7 -0.35 -11.86 19.14
N GLU A 8 -0.29 -12.84 18.24
CA GLU A 8 0.48 -14.08 18.42
C GLU A 8 1.95 -13.82 18.78
N ARG A 9 2.45 -12.62 18.43
CA ARG A 9 3.80 -12.19 18.76
C ARG A 9 3.98 -11.75 20.21
N GLY A 10 2.90 -11.64 21.00
CA GLY A 10 2.97 -11.10 22.35
C GLY A 10 3.53 -9.68 22.43
N GLY A 11 3.35 -8.90 21.34
CA GLY A 11 3.88 -7.56 21.21
C GLY A 11 5.34 -7.46 20.73
N MET A 12 6.00 -8.57 20.40
CA MET A 12 7.38 -8.54 19.90
C MET A 12 7.47 -7.93 18.48
N PRO A 13 8.63 -7.34 18.11
CA PRO A 13 8.87 -6.83 16.78
C PRO A 13 8.63 -7.85 15.67
N SER A 14 8.22 -7.38 14.49
CA SER A 14 8.10 -8.20 13.28
C SER A 14 9.16 -7.83 12.24
N ALA A 15 9.52 -8.79 11.37
CA ALA A 15 10.40 -8.57 10.24
C ALA A 15 9.92 -7.41 9.36
N SER A 16 8.61 -7.26 9.14
CA SER A 16 8.02 -6.15 8.37
C SER A 16 8.23 -4.76 8.99
N ALA A 17 8.52 -4.68 10.29
CA ALA A 17 8.85 -3.44 10.97
C ALA A 17 10.37 -3.16 11.00
N MET A 18 11.19 -4.08 10.51
CA MET A 18 12.63 -4.06 10.75
C MET A 18 13.34 -2.87 10.13
N THR A 19 12.96 -2.44 8.93
CA THR A 19 13.51 -1.22 8.31
C THR A 19 13.32 -0.01 9.22
N ARG A 20 12.15 0.13 9.85
CA ARG A 20 11.87 1.22 10.77
C ARG A 20 12.64 1.07 12.09
N ILE A 21 12.65 -0.12 12.67
CA ILE A 21 13.32 -0.39 13.96
C ILE A 21 14.83 -0.22 13.83
N PHE A 22 15.42 -0.69 12.75
CA PHE A 22 16.85 -0.57 12.50
C PHE A 22 17.29 0.91 12.40
N ASN A 23 16.53 1.71 11.67
CA ASN A 23 16.84 3.12 11.48
C ASN A 23 16.42 4.00 12.66
N CYS A 24 15.33 3.66 13.36
CA CYS A 24 14.78 4.41 14.47
C CYS A 24 14.23 3.45 15.54
N PRO A 25 15.07 2.90 16.43
CA PRO A 25 14.65 1.99 17.50
C PRO A 25 13.52 2.55 18.38
N ALA A 26 13.48 3.85 18.62
CA ALA A 26 12.42 4.52 19.38
C ALA A 26 11.03 4.31 18.77
N SER A 27 10.94 4.13 17.47
CA SER A 27 9.68 3.93 16.76
C SER A 27 8.89 2.72 17.27
N TYR A 28 9.53 1.70 17.82
CA TYR A 28 8.86 0.54 18.38
C TYR A 28 7.97 0.92 19.57
N LYS A 29 8.52 1.60 20.57
CA LYS A 29 7.78 2.06 21.76
C LYS A 29 6.76 3.15 21.41
N LEU A 30 7.12 4.07 20.52
CA LEU A 30 6.20 5.12 20.07
C LEU A 30 4.94 4.55 19.42
N ASN A 31 5.06 3.45 18.66
CA ASN A 31 3.95 2.82 17.97
C ASN A 31 3.14 1.81 18.81
N ALA A 32 3.57 1.50 20.03
CA ALA A 32 2.91 0.49 20.87
C ALA A 32 1.43 0.80 21.19
N ALA A 33 1.06 2.09 21.20
CA ALA A 33 -0.31 2.55 21.44
C ALA A 33 -1.11 2.82 20.15
N GLU A 34 -0.48 2.72 18.98
CA GLU A 34 -1.15 3.00 17.71
C GLU A 34 -1.90 1.78 17.20
N THR A 35 -3.15 1.99 16.80
CA THR A 35 -3.91 0.98 16.07
C THR A 35 -3.71 1.25 14.59
N PRO A 36 -3.14 0.30 13.81
CA PRO A 36 -3.00 0.48 12.38
C PRO A 36 -4.36 0.65 11.72
N GLU A 37 -4.57 1.74 11.01
CA GLU A 37 -5.74 1.89 10.14
C GLU A 37 -5.46 1.21 8.81
N SER A 38 -6.38 0.36 8.37
CA SER A 38 -6.33 -0.25 7.05
C SER A 38 -6.77 0.77 5.99
N SER A 39 -5.86 1.18 5.13
CA SER A 39 -6.24 1.91 3.91
C SER A 39 -6.84 0.96 2.88
N GLY A 40 -7.61 1.47 1.90
CA GLY A 40 -8.10 0.64 0.80
C GLY A 40 -7.00 -0.11 0.06
N ALA A 41 -5.82 0.50 -0.08
CA ALA A 41 -4.64 -0.15 -0.65
C ALA A 41 -4.09 -1.29 0.24
N ALA A 42 -4.16 -1.14 1.57
CA ALA A 42 -3.77 -2.21 2.49
C ALA A 42 -4.75 -3.39 2.44
N VAL A 43 -6.05 -3.12 2.35
CA VAL A 43 -7.09 -4.15 2.18
C VAL A 43 -6.88 -4.91 0.87
N GLU A 44 -6.64 -4.19 -0.23
CA GLU A 44 -6.32 -4.81 -1.53
C GLU A 44 -5.05 -5.67 -1.45
N GLY A 45 -3.99 -5.14 -0.83
CA GLY A 45 -2.75 -5.89 -0.62
C GLY A 45 -3.00 -7.20 0.14
N THR A 46 -3.71 -7.15 1.26
CA THR A 46 -4.06 -8.33 2.06
C THR A 46 -4.84 -9.37 1.23
N MET A 47 -5.79 -8.93 0.41
CA MET A 47 -6.54 -9.82 -0.47
C MET A 47 -5.65 -10.54 -1.49
N LEU A 48 -4.71 -9.82 -2.11
CA LEU A 48 -3.79 -10.40 -3.10
C LEU A 48 -2.76 -11.34 -2.45
N HIS A 49 -2.24 -11.01 -1.26
CA HIS A 49 -1.40 -11.94 -0.47
C HIS A 49 -2.17 -13.22 -0.13
N ARG A 50 -3.42 -13.09 0.34
CA ARG A 50 -4.25 -14.25 0.65
C ARG A 50 -4.52 -15.13 -0.56
N HIS A 51 -4.71 -14.53 -1.75
CA HIS A 51 -4.83 -15.29 -3.00
C HIS A 51 -3.55 -16.10 -3.28
N MET A 52 -2.36 -15.47 -3.19
CA MET A 52 -1.08 -16.17 -3.40
C MET A 52 -0.85 -17.28 -2.37
N GLU A 53 -1.13 -17.00 -1.09
CA GLU A 53 -1.04 -17.99 -0.03
C GLU A 53 -1.87 -19.24 -0.38
N LEU A 54 -3.15 -19.05 -0.68
CA LEU A 54 -4.05 -20.15 -1.01
C LEU A 54 -3.65 -20.84 -2.31
N THR A 55 -3.10 -20.13 -3.30
CA THR A 55 -2.63 -20.73 -4.56
C THR A 55 -1.52 -21.74 -4.30
N TYR A 56 -0.56 -21.40 -3.45
CA TYR A 56 0.64 -22.21 -3.18
C TYR A 56 0.53 -23.11 -1.95
N MET A 57 -0.55 -23.06 -1.20
CA MET A 57 -0.80 -23.92 -0.05
C MET A 57 -0.86 -25.40 -0.47
N PRO A 58 0.00 -26.29 0.09
CA PRO A 58 0.12 -27.66 -0.39
C PRO A 58 -1.14 -28.50 -0.22
N LYS A 59 -1.91 -28.24 0.84
CA LYS A 59 -3.19 -28.93 1.13
C LYS A 59 -4.20 -27.88 1.57
N LYS A 60 -5.28 -27.73 0.82
CA LYS A 60 -6.39 -26.83 1.12
C LYS A 60 -7.59 -27.61 1.64
N THR A 61 -8.31 -27.01 2.58
CA THR A 61 -9.65 -27.49 2.96
C THR A 61 -10.67 -27.07 1.88
N PRO A 62 -11.86 -27.71 1.84
CA PRO A 62 -12.93 -27.30 0.90
C PRO A 62 -13.31 -25.82 1.05
N GLU A 63 -13.26 -25.27 2.27
CA GLU A 63 -13.55 -23.87 2.56
C GLU A 63 -12.47 -22.94 1.97
N GLN A 64 -11.19 -23.33 2.07
CA GLN A 64 -10.07 -22.60 1.47
C GLN A 64 -10.10 -22.65 -0.06
N ASP A 65 -10.51 -23.77 -0.66
CA ASP A 65 -10.72 -23.86 -2.10
C ASP A 65 -11.90 -22.98 -2.57
N ALA A 66 -12.95 -22.90 -1.79
CA ALA A 66 -14.07 -22.01 -2.05
C ALA A 66 -13.68 -20.54 -1.91
N GLU A 67 -12.88 -20.20 -0.88
CA GLU A 67 -12.32 -18.87 -0.67
C GLU A 67 -11.44 -18.44 -1.86
N LEU A 68 -10.52 -19.29 -2.31
CA LEU A 68 -9.65 -19.00 -3.46
C LEU A 68 -10.47 -18.71 -4.74
N LYS A 69 -11.49 -19.49 -5.00
CA LYS A 69 -12.41 -19.26 -6.13
C LYS A 69 -13.15 -17.93 -6.01
N ALA A 70 -13.63 -17.60 -4.81
CA ALA A 70 -14.35 -16.34 -4.55
C ALA A 70 -13.43 -15.14 -4.72
N LEU A 71 -12.19 -15.20 -4.19
CA LEU A 71 -11.17 -14.18 -4.39
C LEU A 71 -10.87 -13.99 -5.88
N GLY A 72 -10.62 -15.07 -6.62
CA GLY A 72 -10.37 -15.03 -8.06
C GLY A 72 -11.50 -14.39 -8.86
N ALA A 73 -12.76 -14.68 -8.51
CA ALA A 73 -13.94 -14.09 -9.17
C ALA A 73 -14.12 -12.59 -8.89
N ALA A 74 -13.56 -12.09 -7.77
CA ALA A 74 -13.66 -10.69 -7.38
C ALA A 74 -12.55 -9.80 -7.96
N LEU A 75 -11.53 -10.38 -8.61
CA LEU A 75 -10.39 -9.65 -9.15
C LEU A 75 -10.77 -8.79 -10.37
N ASN A 76 -10.23 -7.57 -10.39
CA ASN A 76 -10.23 -6.76 -11.60
C ASN A 76 -9.02 -7.13 -12.51
N SER A 77 -9.04 -6.61 -13.74
CA SER A 77 -8.01 -6.92 -14.75
C SER A 77 -6.56 -6.58 -14.26
N GLU A 78 -6.37 -5.48 -13.54
CA GLU A 78 -5.05 -5.09 -13.04
C GLU A 78 -4.56 -6.05 -11.94
N GLN A 79 -5.45 -6.45 -11.04
CA GLN A 79 -5.18 -7.42 -9.98
C GLN A 79 -4.82 -8.78 -10.56
N THR A 80 -5.59 -9.25 -11.55
CA THR A 80 -5.32 -10.50 -12.27
C THR A 80 -3.95 -10.48 -12.94
N GLN A 81 -3.59 -9.38 -13.63
CA GLN A 81 -2.26 -9.23 -14.24
C GLN A 81 -1.14 -9.21 -13.21
N SER A 82 -1.36 -8.57 -12.05
CA SER A 82 -0.39 -8.51 -10.95
C SER A 82 -0.13 -9.89 -10.35
N LEU A 83 -1.18 -10.68 -10.13
CA LEU A 83 -1.06 -12.05 -9.64
C LEU A 83 -0.36 -12.95 -10.68
N ALA A 84 -0.79 -12.92 -11.94
CA ALA A 84 -0.18 -13.72 -12.99
C ALA A 84 1.33 -13.41 -13.16
N PHE A 85 1.72 -12.13 -12.99
CA PHE A 85 3.14 -11.77 -12.98
C PHE A 85 3.86 -12.40 -11.78
N ALA A 86 3.31 -12.30 -10.58
CA ALA A 86 3.92 -12.84 -9.37
C ALA A 86 4.01 -14.38 -9.44
N GLU A 87 2.97 -15.05 -9.87
CA GLU A 87 2.92 -16.51 -10.07
C GLU A 87 4.00 -16.97 -11.05
N ASN A 88 4.14 -16.31 -12.21
CA ASN A 88 5.16 -16.63 -13.19
C ASN A 88 6.60 -16.51 -12.63
N GLU A 89 6.86 -15.50 -11.79
CA GLU A 89 8.18 -15.33 -11.18
C GLU A 89 8.44 -16.36 -10.08
N VAL A 90 7.43 -16.69 -9.28
CA VAL A 90 7.52 -17.76 -8.27
C VAL A 90 7.78 -19.11 -8.91
N GLU A 91 7.09 -19.45 -10.00
CA GLU A 91 7.28 -20.74 -10.67
C GLU A 91 8.70 -20.88 -11.25
N LYS A 92 9.30 -19.80 -11.75
CA LYS A 92 10.71 -19.82 -12.16
C LYS A 92 11.63 -20.20 -11.00
N VAL A 93 11.39 -19.63 -9.83
CA VAL A 93 12.20 -19.92 -8.63
C VAL A 93 11.95 -21.33 -8.11
N ALA A 94 10.69 -21.73 -8.04
CA ALA A 94 10.29 -23.05 -7.55
C ALA A 94 10.84 -24.19 -8.42
N HIS A 95 10.93 -23.97 -9.75
CA HIS A 95 11.52 -24.94 -10.66
C HIS A 95 13.02 -25.16 -10.40
N PHE A 96 13.75 -24.12 -9.99
CA PHE A 96 15.15 -24.24 -9.64
C PHE A 96 15.40 -25.01 -8.34
N PHE A 97 14.44 -24.95 -7.41
CA PHE A 97 14.67 -25.45 -6.06
C PHE A 97 14.02 -26.82 -5.78
N ASP A 98 12.98 -27.23 -6.51
CA ASP A 98 12.24 -28.50 -6.33
C ASP A 98 12.12 -28.96 -4.87
N GLY A 99 11.88 -27.98 -3.97
CA GLY A 99 11.98 -28.15 -2.53
C GLY A 99 10.66 -27.93 -1.78
N GLU A 100 10.74 -28.04 -0.46
CA GLU A 100 9.61 -27.88 0.44
C GLU A 100 9.17 -26.39 0.46
N ARG A 101 7.86 -26.13 0.23
CA ARG A 101 7.28 -24.80 0.20
C ARG A 101 6.49 -24.51 1.47
N HIS A 102 6.72 -23.32 2.02
CA HIS A 102 5.99 -22.76 3.15
C HIS A 102 5.42 -21.40 2.77
N THR A 103 4.14 -21.17 3.02
CA THR A 103 3.45 -19.91 2.79
C THR A 103 2.98 -19.32 4.12
N GLU A 104 3.16 -18.02 4.32
CA GLU A 104 2.70 -17.27 5.51
C GLU A 104 3.05 -17.93 6.86
N GLN A 105 4.13 -18.72 6.88
CA GLN A 105 4.57 -19.37 8.10
C GLN A 105 5.33 -18.39 8.99
N ARG A 106 4.92 -18.32 10.26
CA ARG A 106 5.62 -17.52 11.25
C ARG A 106 6.89 -18.21 11.73
N LEU A 107 7.99 -17.52 11.60
CA LEU A 107 9.31 -17.93 12.07
C LEU A 107 9.74 -17.03 13.23
N TRP A 108 10.41 -17.60 14.21
CA TRP A 108 10.93 -16.88 15.37
C TRP A 108 12.46 -16.86 15.36
N ALA A 109 13.04 -15.74 15.77
CA ALA A 109 14.47 -15.67 16.02
C ALA A 109 14.85 -16.61 17.16
N ALA A 110 16.03 -17.19 17.12
CA ALA A 110 16.53 -18.09 18.16
C ALA A 110 16.47 -17.50 19.57
N ASN A 111 16.64 -16.19 19.68
CA ASN A 111 16.54 -15.43 20.94
C ASN A 111 15.11 -14.98 21.29
N MET A 112 14.11 -15.33 20.52
CA MET A 112 12.68 -15.01 20.70
C MET A 112 12.35 -13.49 20.78
N MET A 113 13.25 -12.60 20.37
CA MET A 113 13.04 -11.15 20.46
C MET A 113 12.26 -10.58 19.29
N TYR A 114 12.15 -11.29 18.19
CA TYR A 114 11.35 -10.90 17.03
C TYR A 114 10.92 -12.11 16.21
N SER A 115 9.96 -11.89 15.33
CA SER A 115 9.46 -12.93 14.43
C SER A 115 9.16 -12.34 13.04
N GLY A 116 8.91 -13.21 12.07
CA GLY A 116 8.50 -12.79 10.74
C GLY A 116 7.65 -13.84 10.06
N GLN A 117 6.88 -13.42 9.06
CA GLN A 117 6.23 -14.30 8.11
C GLN A 117 6.80 -13.95 6.74
N ALA A 118 7.36 -14.95 6.06
CA ALA A 118 7.67 -14.84 4.65
C ALA A 118 6.40 -15.17 3.87
N ASP A 119 6.06 -14.40 2.86
CA ASP A 119 4.91 -14.70 2.00
C ASP A 119 5.11 -16.08 1.35
N MET A 120 6.34 -16.37 0.94
CA MET A 120 6.76 -17.71 0.53
C MET A 120 8.21 -17.98 0.94
N LEU A 121 8.45 -19.18 1.41
CA LEU A 121 9.79 -19.72 1.65
C LEU A 121 9.87 -21.09 0.98
N VAL A 122 10.92 -21.31 0.19
CA VAL A 122 11.20 -22.59 -0.47
C VAL A 122 12.54 -23.11 0.03
N LEU A 123 12.55 -24.30 0.63
CA LEU A 123 13.78 -24.96 1.07
C LEU A 123 14.33 -25.84 -0.04
N SER A 124 15.64 -25.88 -0.21
CA SER A 124 16.29 -26.88 -1.06
C SER A 124 16.09 -28.31 -0.52
N PRO A 125 16.17 -29.36 -1.37
CA PRO A 125 16.00 -30.74 -0.90
C PRO A 125 17.00 -31.17 0.19
N ASP A 126 18.21 -30.63 0.16
CA ASP A 126 19.26 -30.86 1.16
C ASP A 126 19.12 -29.96 2.41
N LYS A 127 18.15 -29.03 2.38
CA LYS A 127 17.89 -28.02 3.42
C LYS A 127 19.06 -27.08 3.74
N LYS A 128 20.04 -26.96 2.84
CA LYS A 128 21.17 -26.05 3.02
C LYS A 128 20.92 -24.66 2.46
N SER A 129 19.96 -24.52 1.58
CA SER A 129 19.60 -23.26 0.96
C SER A 129 18.11 -23.01 1.03
N ALA A 130 17.74 -21.73 1.05
CA ALA A 130 16.35 -21.30 0.95
C ALA A 130 16.17 -20.16 -0.06
N VAL A 131 14.98 -20.08 -0.64
CA VAL A 131 14.51 -18.88 -1.33
C VAL A 131 13.38 -18.27 -0.54
N ILE A 132 13.47 -16.98 -0.27
CA ILE A 132 12.43 -16.17 0.36
C ILE A 132 11.85 -15.24 -0.69
N VAL A 133 10.54 -15.21 -0.81
CA VAL A 133 9.81 -14.28 -1.67
C VAL A 133 8.90 -13.42 -0.79
N ASP A 134 8.95 -12.12 -1.02
CA ASP A 134 8.09 -11.11 -0.38
C ASP A 134 7.35 -10.35 -1.49
N TYR A 135 6.02 -10.44 -1.50
CA TYR A 135 5.19 -9.77 -2.50
C TYR A 135 4.88 -8.34 -2.08
N LYS A 136 4.97 -7.42 -3.02
CA LYS A 136 4.60 -6.03 -2.84
C LYS A 136 3.59 -5.60 -3.90
N PHE A 137 2.30 -5.80 -3.62
CA PHE A 137 1.22 -5.47 -4.55
C PHE A 137 0.85 -3.99 -4.58
N GLY A 138 1.43 -3.18 -3.69
CA GLY A 138 1.28 -1.73 -3.70
C GLY A 138 2.00 -1.06 -4.88
N ARG A 139 1.62 0.20 -5.15
CA ARG A 139 2.27 1.06 -6.16
C ARG A 139 3.42 1.89 -5.59
N GLY A 140 3.54 1.96 -4.26
CA GLY A 140 4.62 2.70 -3.59
C GLY A 140 5.96 2.02 -3.83
N GLU A 141 7.01 2.80 -3.99
CA GLU A 141 8.36 2.27 -4.07
C GLU A 141 8.76 1.61 -2.76
N VAL A 142 9.40 0.44 -2.85
CA VAL A 142 10.00 -0.25 -1.72
C VAL A 142 11.51 -0.32 -1.91
N GLU A 143 12.25 -0.42 -0.80
CA GLU A 143 13.70 -0.64 -0.87
C GLU A 143 13.99 -1.93 -1.62
N PRO A 144 14.96 -1.92 -2.56
CA PRO A 144 15.36 -3.12 -3.26
C PRO A 144 15.94 -4.17 -2.31
N ALA A 145 15.93 -5.42 -2.72
CA ALA A 145 16.27 -6.57 -1.87
C ALA A 145 17.60 -6.40 -1.13
N GLU A 146 18.61 -5.82 -1.78
CA GLU A 146 19.97 -5.66 -1.25
C GLU A 146 20.05 -4.70 -0.05
N ARG A 147 19.03 -3.85 0.15
CA ARG A 147 18.97 -2.87 1.24
C ARG A 147 17.75 -3.04 2.12
N ASN A 148 17.04 -4.15 1.97
CA ASN A 148 15.78 -4.40 2.64
C ASN A 148 15.97 -5.16 3.97
N TYR A 149 15.86 -4.45 5.09
CA TYR A 149 16.00 -5.06 6.41
C TYR A 149 14.90 -6.08 6.77
N GLN A 150 13.74 -6.04 6.10
CA GLN A 150 12.74 -7.11 6.25
C GLN A 150 13.28 -8.41 5.71
N LEU A 151 13.87 -8.39 4.50
CA LEU A 151 14.47 -9.58 3.90
C LEU A 151 15.68 -10.09 4.67
N ALA A 152 16.55 -9.17 5.15
CA ALA A 152 17.66 -9.55 6.02
C ALA A 152 17.17 -10.28 7.29
N ALA A 153 16.11 -9.77 7.93
CA ALA A 153 15.51 -10.43 9.09
C ALA A 153 14.91 -11.79 8.74
N LEU A 154 14.22 -11.91 7.59
CA LEU A 154 13.66 -13.19 7.15
C LEU A 154 14.76 -14.20 6.81
N ALA A 155 15.92 -13.78 6.27
CA ALA A 155 17.06 -14.66 6.04
C ALA A 155 17.62 -15.22 7.36
N VAL A 156 17.77 -14.38 8.38
CA VAL A 156 18.16 -14.81 9.75
C VAL A 156 17.13 -15.80 10.32
N LEU A 157 15.84 -15.49 10.18
CA LEU A 157 14.76 -16.37 10.67
C LEU A 157 14.74 -17.71 9.95
N ALA A 158 15.03 -17.75 8.64
CA ALA A 158 15.13 -19.01 7.92
C ALA A 158 16.31 -19.86 8.42
N ALA A 159 17.47 -19.23 8.65
CA ALA A 159 18.62 -19.92 9.24
C ALA A 159 18.32 -20.45 10.64
N ASP A 160 17.67 -19.66 11.50
CA ASP A 160 17.31 -20.04 12.85
C ASP A 160 16.36 -21.24 12.93
N ASN A 161 15.41 -21.33 11.99
CA ASN A 161 14.34 -22.34 12.05
C ASN A 161 14.65 -23.60 11.23
N TYR A 162 15.48 -23.49 10.19
CA TYR A 162 15.73 -24.59 9.26
C TYR A 162 17.22 -24.95 9.13
N GLY A 163 18.12 -24.15 9.70
CA GLY A 163 19.56 -24.39 9.62
C GLY A 163 20.15 -24.17 8.23
N VAL A 164 19.49 -23.33 7.40
CA VAL A 164 20.00 -23.01 6.06
C VAL A 164 21.25 -22.14 6.16
N GLU A 165 22.21 -22.42 5.28
CA GLU A 165 23.51 -21.72 5.19
C GLU A 165 23.47 -20.61 4.13
N ASN A 166 22.56 -20.72 3.15
CA ASN A 166 22.43 -19.76 2.05
C ASN A 166 20.96 -19.39 1.85
N VAL A 167 20.70 -18.09 1.66
CA VAL A 167 19.34 -17.58 1.43
C VAL A 167 19.36 -16.64 0.23
N ARG A 168 18.57 -16.95 -0.79
CA ARG A 168 18.21 -16.00 -1.83
C ARG A 168 16.92 -15.28 -1.42
N ALA A 169 16.99 -13.99 -1.20
CA ALA A 169 15.84 -13.18 -0.84
C ALA A 169 15.37 -12.31 -1.99
N MET A 170 14.07 -12.29 -2.27
CA MET A 170 13.49 -11.64 -3.45
C MET A 170 12.29 -10.78 -3.05
N ILE A 171 12.18 -9.64 -3.72
CA ILE A 171 10.95 -8.83 -3.74
C ILE A 171 10.34 -8.96 -5.14
N ILE A 172 9.06 -9.27 -5.18
CA ILE A 172 8.25 -9.26 -6.41
C ILE A 172 7.22 -8.14 -6.28
N GLN A 173 7.40 -7.07 -7.07
CA GLN A 173 6.53 -5.88 -7.07
C GLN A 173 5.94 -5.64 -8.48
N PRO A 174 4.84 -6.33 -8.86
CA PRO A 174 4.31 -6.30 -10.23
C PRO A 174 3.97 -4.90 -10.74
N ARG A 175 3.55 -4.01 -9.81
CA ARG A 175 3.06 -2.65 -10.11
C ARG A 175 4.13 -1.56 -10.01
N ALA A 176 5.39 -1.91 -9.81
CA ALA A 176 6.47 -0.93 -9.82
C ALA A 176 6.53 -0.21 -11.17
N LEU A 177 6.63 1.13 -11.13
CA LEU A 177 6.71 1.97 -12.34
C LEU A 177 7.98 1.67 -13.12
N ASP A 178 9.10 1.59 -12.40
CA ASP A 178 10.36 1.13 -12.97
C ASP A 178 10.34 -0.41 -13.13
N LYS A 179 10.41 -0.86 -14.37
CA LYS A 179 10.42 -2.30 -14.69
C LYS A 179 11.58 -3.05 -14.05
N ALA A 180 12.73 -2.38 -13.87
CA ALA A 180 13.90 -2.99 -13.23
C ALA A 180 13.67 -3.26 -11.73
N ARG A 181 12.71 -2.56 -11.12
CA ARG A 181 12.34 -2.74 -9.71
C ARG A 181 11.20 -3.73 -9.48
N ARG A 182 10.62 -4.28 -10.55
CA ARG A 182 9.56 -5.30 -10.39
C ARG A 182 10.06 -6.57 -9.75
N ILE A 183 11.33 -6.89 -9.93
CA ILE A 183 12.00 -8.00 -9.29
C ILE A 183 13.36 -7.49 -8.83
N THR A 184 13.62 -7.59 -7.55
CA THR A 184 14.94 -7.39 -6.97
C THR A 184 15.30 -8.61 -6.12
N ALA A 185 16.56 -9.00 -6.11
CA ALA A 185 17.01 -10.17 -5.35
C ALA A 185 18.42 -9.95 -4.83
N CYS A 186 18.71 -10.53 -3.68
CA CYS A 186 20.04 -10.58 -3.11
C CYS A 186 20.32 -11.98 -2.52
N GLU A 187 21.59 -12.29 -2.38
CA GLU A 187 22.06 -13.53 -1.78
C GLU A 187 22.63 -13.22 -0.39
N TYR A 188 22.32 -14.08 0.58
CA TYR A 188 22.92 -14.08 1.90
C TYR A 188 23.63 -15.43 2.07
N ILE A 189 24.94 -15.43 2.18
CA ILE A 189 25.72 -16.59 2.60
C ILE A 189 25.80 -16.61 4.14
N GLU A 190 26.30 -17.67 4.73
CA GLU A 190 26.36 -17.85 6.20
C GLU A 190 26.96 -16.64 6.92
N SER A 191 28.06 -16.06 6.39
CA SER A 191 28.68 -14.87 6.98
C SER A 191 27.80 -13.63 6.92
N ASP A 192 27.00 -13.45 5.85
CA ASP A 192 26.07 -12.33 5.69
C ASP A 192 24.89 -12.49 6.63
N ILE A 193 24.39 -13.73 6.80
CA ILE A 193 23.32 -14.06 7.75
C ILE A 193 23.75 -13.72 9.18
N GLU A 194 24.98 -14.09 9.57
CA GLU A 194 25.49 -13.81 10.90
C GLU A 194 25.68 -12.29 11.13
N GLN A 195 26.23 -11.59 10.17
CA GLN A 195 26.34 -10.12 10.23
C GLN A 195 24.97 -9.45 10.33
N ALA A 196 23.99 -9.91 9.54
CA ALA A 196 22.61 -9.41 9.62
C ALA A 196 21.99 -9.70 11.00
N ARG A 197 22.23 -10.90 11.57
CA ARG A 197 21.78 -11.30 12.90
C ARG A 197 22.29 -10.33 13.97
N GLU A 198 23.60 -10.09 14.01
CA GLU A 198 24.21 -9.18 15.00
C GLU A 198 23.61 -7.77 14.91
N ALA A 199 23.48 -7.25 13.67
CA ALA A 199 22.95 -5.91 13.42
C ALA A 199 21.47 -5.77 13.83
N ILE A 200 20.63 -6.76 13.44
CA ILE A 200 19.20 -6.77 13.77
C ILE A 200 18.98 -6.97 15.26
N ASP A 201 19.67 -7.92 15.87
CA ASP A 201 19.60 -8.15 17.31
C ASP A 201 19.95 -6.91 18.13
N SER A 202 21.02 -6.20 17.72
CA SER A 202 21.41 -4.94 18.36
C SER A 202 20.30 -3.88 18.26
N ALA A 203 19.71 -3.72 17.06
CA ALA A 203 18.61 -2.77 16.84
C ALA A 203 17.35 -3.15 17.66
N VAL A 204 17.00 -4.42 17.68
CA VAL A 204 15.85 -4.94 18.43
C VAL A 204 16.07 -4.81 19.94
N LYS A 205 17.26 -5.14 20.45
CA LYS A 205 17.62 -4.94 21.86
C LYS A 205 17.51 -3.47 22.26
N SER A 206 17.99 -2.57 21.40
CA SER A 206 17.84 -1.12 21.61
C SER A 206 16.36 -0.72 21.67
N ALA A 207 15.54 -1.22 20.75
CA ALA A 207 14.11 -0.91 20.69
C ALA A 207 13.35 -1.41 21.94
N LEU A 208 13.65 -2.62 22.40
CA LEU A 208 12.96 -3.26 23.52
C LEU A 208 13.42 -2.71 24.88
N TYR A 209 14.73 -2.61 25.08
CA TYR A 209 15.30 -2.47 26.42
C TYR A 209 15.99 -1.13 26.70
N ALA A 210 16.38 -0.35 25.69
CA ALA A 210 17.00 0.95 25.94
C ALA A 210 16.01 1.89 26.65
N LYS A 211 16.49 2.60 27.68
CA LYS A 211 15.70 3.61 28.38
C LYS A 211 15.34 4.78 27.45
N GLN A 212 16.29 5.20 26.63
CA GLN A 212 16.15 6.23 25.61
C GLN A 212 16.68 5.69 24.28
N PRO A 213 15.86 4.93 23.55
CA PRO A 213 16.27 4.44 22.24
C PRO A 213 16.44 5.61 21.25
N ARG A 214 17.37 5.45 20.31
CA ARG A 214 17.67 6.48 19.31
C ARG A 214 16.45 6.81 18.47
N GLU A 215 16.13 8.09 18.39
CA GLU A 215 15.20 8.66 17.40
C GLU A 215 15.97 9.12 16.17
N ALA A 216 15.44 8.84 14.99
CA ALA A 216 15.99 9.33 13.73
C ALA A 216 14.89 9.57 12.71
N VAL A 217 15.01 10.68 11.98
CA VAL A 217 14.09 11.03 10.89
C VAL A 217 14.68 10.59 9.56
N GLY A 218 13.84 10.00 8.72
CA GLY A 218 14.19 9.54 7.38
C GLY A 218 12.98 8.97 6.65
N TYR A 219 13.19 8.36 5.48
CA TYR A 219 12.10 7.82 4.65
C TYR A 219 11.23 6.78 5.40
N TRP A 220 11.78 6.08 6.38
CA TRP A 220 11.05 5.16 7.25
C TRP A 220 9.93 5.81 8.06
N CYS A 221 9.97 7.14 8.25
CA CYS A 221 8.89 7.88 8.88
C CYS A 221 7.59 7.84 8.05
N ASN A 222 7.67 7.61 6.75
CA ASN A 222 6.50 7.41 5.90
C ASN A 222 5.65 6.18 6.30
N TYR A 223 6.27 5.22 7.01
CA TYR A 223 5.64 3.99 7.49
C TYR A 223 5.52 3.96 9.02
N CYS A 224 5.70 5.10 9.70
CA CYS A 224 5.62 5.19 11.14
C CYS A 224 4.26 5.77 11.56
N PRO A 225 3.36 4.98 12.17
CA PRO A 225 2.06 5.47 12.62
C PRO A 225 2.12 6.63 13.60
N SER A 226 3.18 6.69 14.44
CA SER A 226 3.38 7.75 15.44
C SER A 226 4.19 8.94 14.94
N ALA A 227 4.52 9.03 13.64
CA ALA A 227 5.35 10.11 13.11
C ALA A 227 4.78 11.50 13.42
N TYR A 228 3.44 11.65 13.40
CA TYR A 228 2.75 12.92 13.65
C TYR A 228 2.98 13.50 15.06
N ARG A 229 3.28 12.65 16.05
CA ARG A 229 3.54 13.05 17.45
C ARG A 229 5.01 12.87 17.87
N CYS A 230 5.86 12.44 16.97
CA CYS A 230 7.28 12.22 17.23
C CYS A 230 8.01 13.57 17.33
N LYS A 231 8.74 13.77 18.44
CA LYS A 231 9.48 15.01 18.68
C LYS A 231 10.52 15.27 17.60
N ALA A 232 11.32 14.28 17.25
CA ALA A 232 12.33 14.39 16.19
C ALA A 232 11.71 14.75 14.82
N ALA A 233 10.54 14.19 14.51
CA ALA A 233 9.83 14.52 13.27
C ALA A 233 9.30 15.97 13.28
N GLN A 234 8.77 16.44 14.41
CA GLN A 234 8.31 17.83 14.57
C GLN A 234 9.47 18.83 14.47
N GLU A 235 10.61 18.52 15.07
CA GLU A 235 11.82 19.34 14.95
C GLU A 235 12.32 19.41 13.51
N GLU A 236 12.24 18.31 12.75
CA GLU A 236 12.60 18.30 11.32
C GLU A 236 11.64 19.15 10.48
N ILE A 237 10.32 19.09 10.74
CA ILE A 237 9.34 19.97 10.09
C ILE A 237 9.71 21.44 10.34
N ALA A 238 10.00 21.81 11.59
CA ALA A 238 10.35 23.17 11.95
C ALA A 238 11.62 23.64 11.20
N LYS A 239 12.64 22.79 11.10
CA LYS A 239 13.85 23.09 10.32
C LYS A 239 13.55 23.29 8.83
N GLN A 240 12.75 22.41 8.22
CA GLN A 240 12.42 22.53 6.80
C GLN A 240 11.55 23.76 6.53
N TYR A 241 10.64 24.08 7.42
CA TYR A 241 9.85 25.31 7.34
C TYR A 241 10.74 26.57 7.42
N ALA A 242 11.63 26.62 8.42
CA ALA A 242 12.57 27.74 8.57
C ALA A 242 13.46 27.89 7.34
N LEU A 243 13.96 26.81 6.76
CA LEU A 243 14.73 26.79 5.53
C LEU A 243 13.90 27.34 4.34
N ALA A 244 12.67 26.85 4.17
CA ALA A 244 11.80 27.28 3.09
C ALA A 244 11.48 28.77 3.15
N VAL A 245 11.27 29.33 4.35
CA VAL A 245 10.97 30.75 4.56
C VAL A 245 12.20 31.62 4.39
N SER A 246 13.39 31.16 4.81
CA SER A 246 14.63 31.93 4.76
C SER A 246 15.34 31.88 3.40
N THR A 247 14.95 30.96 2.51
CA THR A 247 15.58 30.77 1.20
C THR A 247 14.62 31.19 0.08
N PRO A 248 14.73 32.44 -0.45
CA PRO A 248 13.78 32.97 -1.45
C PRO A 248 13.74 32.17 -2.76
N THR A 249 14.81 31.48 -3.08
CA THR A 249 14.89 30.61 -4.27
C THR A 249 15.61 29.32 -3.89
N LEU A 250 14.86 28.23 -3.79
CA LEU A 250 15.43 26.91 -3.51
C LEU A 250 16.12 26.39 -4.78
N ALA A 251 17.43 26.51 -4.87
CA ALA A 251 18.18 25.98 -5.99
C ALA A 251 18.30 24.45 -5.88
N ILE A 252 17.54 23.74 -6.75
CA ILE A 252 17.61 22.28 -6.85
C ILE A 252 18.67 21.91 -7.88
N GLY A 253 19.65 21.10 -7.47
CA GLY A 253 20.70 20.60 -8.33
C GLY A 253 21.00 19.12 -8.05
N LYS A 254 21.83 18.49 -8.89
CA LYS A 254 22.16 17.06 -8.78
C LYS A 254 22.68 16.66 -7.38
N HIS A 255 23.36 17.58 -6.67
CA HIS A 255 23.98 17.36 -5.36
C HIS A 255 22.98 17.31 -4.20
N ASN A 256 21.78 17.87 -4.34
CA ASN A 256 20.81 17.99 -3.25
C ASN A 256 19.40 17.51 -3.61
N ALA A 257 19.13 17.18 -4.88
CA ALA A 257 17.78 16.84 -5.33
C ALA A 257 17.18 15.63 -4.58
N VAL A 258 17.98 14.58 -4.35
CA VAL A 258 17.53 13.37 -3.65
C VAL A 258 17.24 13.68 -2.18
N ASP A 259 18.18 14.30 -1.48
CA ASP A 259 18.02 14.69 -0.07
C ASP A 259 16.81 15.61 0.14
N MET A 260 16.63 16.58 -0.75
CA MET A 260 15.47 17.48 -0.71
C MET A 260 14.15 16.75 -0.98
N PHE A 261 14.13 15.82 -1.95
CA PHE A 261 12.94 15.03 -2.24
C PHE A 261 12.55 14.14 -1.05
N GLU A 262 13.51 13.45 -0.45
CA GLU A 262 13.27 12.60 0.71
C GLU A 262 12.73 13.41 1.89
N LYS A 263 13.37 14.51 2.24
CA LYS A 263 12.94 15.40 3.34
C LYS A 263 11.55 16.00 3.08
N ALA A 264 11.30 16.51 1.87
CA ALA A 264 10.00 17.06 1.50
C ALA A 264 8.90 16.00 1.55
N SER A 265 9.19 14.76 1.13
CA SER A 265 8.24 13.65 1.18
C SER A 265 7.87 13.29 2.62
N VAL A 266 8.84 13.26 3.53
CA VAL A 266 8.59 13.03 4.96
C VAL A 266 7.75 14.16 5.56
N VAL A 267 8.14 15.41 5.33
CA VAL A 267 7.40 16.59 5.83
C VAL A 267 5.97 16.59 5.31
N LYS A 268 5.78 16.36 4.01
CA LYS A 268 4.44 16.25 3.41
C LYS A 268 3.61 15.18 4.10
N LYS A 269 4.15 13.98 4.31
CA LYS A 269 3.46 12.88 4.98
C LYS A 269 3.05 13.24 6.40
N LEU A 270 3.93 13.89 7.14
CA LEU A 270 3.65 14.35 8.51
C LEU A 270 2.54 15.42 8.53
N CYS A 271 2.57 16.38 7.60
CA CYS A 271 1.53 17.38 7.47
C CYS A 271 0.19 16.74 7.10
N ASP A 272 0.16 15.79 6.16
CA ASP A 272 -1.05 15.07 5.77
C ASP A 272 -1.67 14.32 6.98
N GLU A 273 -0.83 13.69 7.82
CA GLU A 273 -1.29 12.99 9.02
C GLU A 273 -1.84 13.97 10.09
N ILE A 274 -1.21 15.12 10.28
CA ILE A 274 -1.72 16.17 11.18
C ILE A 274 -3.08 16.66 10.69
N LEU A 275 -3.22 16.95 9.40
CA LEU A 275 -4.50 17.40 8.81
C LEU A 275 -5.59 16.33 8.96
N LYS A 276 -5.24 15.06 8.81
CA LYS A 276 -6.15 13.94 9.05
C LYS A 276 -6.64 13.94 10.50
N ARG A 277 -5.72 14.03 11.47
CA ARG A 277 -6.07 14.05 12.90
C ARG A 277 -6.91 15.27 13.29
N VAL A 278 -6.61 16.45 12.74
CA VAL A 278 -7.45 17.65 12.94
C VAL A 278 -8.85 17.40 12.41
N LYS A 279 -8.99 16.81 11.23
CA LYS A 279 -10.29 16.47 10.64
C LYS A 279 -11.08 15.47 11.51
N GLU A 280 -10.42 14.41 12.00
CA GLU A 280 -11.03 13.43 12.91
C GLU A 280 -11.50 14.10 14.19
N TRP A 281 -10.68 15.00 14.76
CA TRP A 281 -11.03 15.74 15.96
C TRP A 281 -12.23 16.65 15.74
N VAL A 282 -12.28 17.43 14.65
CA VAL A 282 -13.44 18.26 14.27
C VAL A 282 -14.70 17.41 14.10
N SER A 283 -14.56 16.23 13.47
CA SER A 283 -15.67 15.28 13.28
C SER A 283 -16.23 14.75 14.61
N ALA A 284 -15.33 14.49 15.56
CA ALA A 284 -15.69 13.96 16.89
C ALA A 284 -16.22 15.03 17.87
N ASN A 285 -15.98 16.30 17.60
CA ASN A 285 -16.34 17.42 18.45
C ASN A 285 -17.15 18.46 17.67
N PRO A 286 -18.43 18.23 17.34
CA PRO A 286 -19.23 19.15 16.50
C PRO A 286 -19.28 20.58 17.03
N ASP A 287 -19.29 20.74 18.37
CA ASP A 287 -19.39 22.02 19.06
C ASP A 287 -17.98 22.54 19.49
N HIS A 288 -16.95 22.32 18.70
CA HIS A 288 -15.56 22.63 19.08
C HIS A 288 -15.23 24.12 19.18
N GLY A 289 -16.11 25.03 18.75
CA GLY A 289 -15.93 26.48 18.88
C GLY A 289 -14.78 27.10 18.11
N THR A 290 -14.25 26.39 17.08
CA THR A 290 -13.23 26.93 16.17
C THR A 290 -13.83 27.29 14.81
N ALA A 291 -13.10 28.06 13.99
CA ALA A 291 -13.52 28.42 12.64
C ALA A 291 -13.39 27.25 11.62
N LEU A 292 -13.03 26.05 12.05
CA LEU A 292 -12.88 24.89 11.17
C LEU A 292 -14.24 24.26 10.90
N VAL A 293 -14.56 23.99 9.65
CA VAL A 293 -15.79 23.31 9.24
C VAL A 293 -15.49 22.14 8.32
N LEU A 294 -16.27 21.06 8.44
CA LEU A 294 -16.24 19.95 7.50
C LEU A 294 -17.15 20.29 6.32
N THR A 295 -16.54 20.49 5.16
CA THR A 295 -17.30 20.69 3.91
C THR A 295 -17.64 19.34 3.28
N GLU A 296 -18.82 19.23 2.65
CA GLU A 296 -19.13 18.05 1.86
C GLU A 296 -18.08 17.84 0.75
N GLY A 297 -17.58 16.60 0.63
CA GLY A 297 -16.68 16.24 -0.44
C GLY A 297 -17.39 16.30 -1.80
N ALA A 298 -16.62 16.64 -2.85
CA ALA A 298 -17.14 16.68 -4.20
C ALA A 298 -17.69 15.29 -4.61
N ARG A 299 -18.92 15.25 -5.12
CA ARG A 299 -19.52 14.04 -5.66
C ARG A 299 -18.92 13.75 -7.05
N ARG A 300 -18.42 12.53 -7.23
CA ARG A 300 -17.97 12.04 -8.55
C ARG A 300 -18.95 10.99 -9.05
N ALA A 301 -19.52 11.24 -10.23
CA ALA A 301 -20.36 10.24 -10.91
C ALA A 301 -19.48 9.09 -11.41
N LYS A 302 -19.89 7.87 -11.12
CA LYS A 302 -19.25 6.65 -11.61
C LYS A 302 -20.25 5.85 -12.43
N VAL A 303 -19.84 5.43 -13.61
CA VAL A 303 -20.64 4.60 -14.51
C VAL A 303 -20.41 3.14 -14.12
N GLY A 304 -21.48 2.37 -14.11
CA GLY A 304 -21.48 0.96 -13.74
C GLY A 304 -21.04 0.01 -14.87
N ASN A 305 -21.68 -1.15 -14.97
CA ASN A 305 -21.38 -2.17 -15.97
C ASN A 305 -21.52 -1.64 -17.42
N ALA A 306 -20.44 -1.74 -18.20
CA ALA A 306 -20.39 -1.19 -19.56
C ALA A 306 -21.47 -1.77 -20.51
N ALA A 307 -21.79 -3.07 -20.42
CA ALA A 307 -22.81 -3.70 -21.28
C ALA A 307 -24.20 -3.10 -21.00
N GLN A 308 -24.57 -2.97 -19.73
CA GLN A 308 -25.86 -2.37 -19.33
C GLN A 308 -25.93 -0.88 -19.68
N VAL A 309 -24.81 -0.18 -19.63
CA VAL A 309 -24.73 1.22 -20.05
C VAL A 309 -24.93 1.34 -21.56
N PHE A 310 -24.34 0.44 -22.35
CA PHE A 310 -24.54 0.39 -23.79
C PHE A 310 -26.00 0.17 -24.14
N GLU A 311 -26.66 -0.83 -23.58
CA GLU A 311 -28.09 -1.08 -23.77
C GLU A 311 -28.96 0.15 -23.47
N ALA A 312 -28.58 0.92 -22.43
CA ALA A 312 -29.30 2.13 -22.05
C ALA A 312 -29.17 3.27 -23.06
N VAL A 313 -28.04 3.37 -23.78
CA VAL A 313 -27.77 4.47 -24.73
C VAL A 313 -27.85 4.05 -26.20
N GLU A 314 -28.01 2.79 -26.51
CA GLU A 314 -28.12 2.26 -27.89
C GLU A 314 -29.26 2.91 -28.67
N SER A 315 -30.39 3.17 -28.00
CA SER A 315 -31.59 3.77 -28.63
C SER A 315 -31.33 5.18 -29.21
N VAL A 316 -30.23 5.83 -28.85
CA VAL A 316 -29.82 7.14 -29.39
C VAL A 316 -28.93 7.01 -30.61
N GLY A 317 -28.70 5.81 -31.12
CA GLY A 317 -27.91 5.53 -32.32
C GLY A 317 -26.39 5.46 -32.09
N ILE A 318 -25.96 5.24 -30.84
CA ILE A 318 -24.54 4.96 -30.52
C ILE A 318 -24.24 3.52 -30.94
N THR A 319 -23.27 3.35 -31.82
CA THR A 319 -22.84 2.03 -32.28
C THR A 319 -21.90 1.39 -31.23
N PRO A 320 -21.79 0.03 -31.20
CA PRO A 320 -20.87 -0.66 -30.32
C PRO A 320 -19.42 -0.17 -30.41
N ALA A 321 -18.97 0.13 -31.64
CA ALA A 321 -17.60 0.65 -31.88
C ALA A 321 -17.37 2.02 -31.24
N GLU A 322 -18.35 2.93 -31.36
CA GLU A 322 -18.28 4.27 -30.74
C GLU A 322 -18.33 4.15 -29.21
N PHE A 323 -19.16 3.25 -28.68
CA PHE A 323 -19.25 3.02 -27.24
C PHE A 323 -17.94 2.47 -26.66
N VAL A 324 -17.37 1.45 -27.27
CA VAL A 324 -16.07 0.88 -26.85
C VAL A 324 -14.97 1.95 -26.86
N GLY A 325 -14.99 2.86 -27.85
CA GLY A 325 -14.03 3.98 -27.93
C GLY A 325 -14.10 4.97 -26.76
N VAL A 326 -15.18 4.96 -25.95
CA VAL A 326 -15.35 5.85 -24.79
C VAL A 326 -15.30 5.14 -23.44
N CYS A 327 -15.31 3.81 -23.42
CA CYS A 327 -15.32 3.02 -22.18
C CYS A 327 -14.10 3.30 -21.29
N ASP A 328 -12.93 3.54 -21.87
CA ASP A 328 -11.69 3.82 -21.11
C ASP A 328 -11.59 5.28 -20.63
N VAL A 329 -12.55 6.13 -20.95
CA VAL A 329 -12.42 7.59 -20.76
C VAL A 329 -13.48 8.19 -19.86
N GLY A 330 -14.34 7.38 -19.31
CA GLY A 330 -15.33 7.76 -18.31
C GLY A 330 -16.51 8.60 -18.81
N LEU A 331 -17.35 8.97 -17.85
CA LEU A 331 -18.65 9.63 -18.08
C LEU A 331 -18.57 10.85 -18.99
N THR A 332 -17.56 11.69 -18.89
CA THR A 332 -17.45 12.94 -19.65
C THR A 332 -17.46 12.72 -21.17
N LYS A 333 -16.77 11.70 -21.69
CA LYS A 333 -16.76 11.40 -23.11
C LYS A 333 -18.07 10.77 -23.58
N LEU A 334 -18.69 9.92 -22.75
CA LEU A 334 -20.03 9.39 -23.03
C LEU A 334 -21.05 10.54 -23.16
N LEU A 335 -21.04 11.49 -22.23
CA LEU A 335 -21.91 12.68 -22.28
C LEU A 335 -21.70 13.51 -23.56
N THR A 336 -20.44 13.69 -23.96
CA THR A 336 -20.12 14.42 -25.19
C THR A 336 -20.63 13.67 -26.41
N LEU A 337 -20.37 12.36 -26.52
CA LEU A 337 -20.85 11.52 -27.61
C LEU A 337 -22.38 11.54 -27.72
N TYR A 338 -23.07 11.42 -26.59
CA TYR A 338 -24.55 11.47 -26.55
C TYR A 338 -25.06 12.82 -27.07
N HIS A 339 -24.49 13.93 -26.60
CA HIS A 339 -24.87 15.27 -27.08
C HIS A 339 -24.64 15.44 -28.58
N ASP A 340 -23.51 14.97 -29.11
CA ASP A 340 -23.17 15.09 -30.53
C ASP A 340 -24.14 14.27 -31.40
N LYS A 341 -24.53 13.08 -30.93
CA LYS A 341 -25.55 12.26 -31.63
C LYS A 341 -26.91 12.95 -31.68
N ARG A 342 -27.38 13.53 -30.59
CA ARG A 342 -28.65 14.28 -30.52
C ARG A 342 -28.62 15.51 -31.42
N LYS A 343 -27.51 16.26 -31.43
CA LYS A 343 -27.31 17.42 -32.32
C LYS A 343 -27.37 17.03 -33.78
N ASN A 344 -26.77 15.91 -34.17
CA ASN A 344 -26.77 15.41 -35.54
C ASN A 344 -28.15 14.92 -35.97
N ALA A 345 -29.02 14.53 -35.04
CA ALA A 345 -30.43 14.17 -35.29
C ALA A 345 -31.35 15.42 -35.38
N ASN A 346 -30.81 16.65 -35.56
CA ASN A 346 -31.55 17.92 -35.62
C ASN A 346 -32.39 18.26 -34.36
N GLU A 347 -32.06 17.68 -33.23
CA GLU A 347 -32.69 18.04 -31.95
C GLU A 347 -32.01 19.25 -31.35
N LYS A 348 -32.73 20.37 -31.23
CA LYS A 348 -32.25 21.60 -30.60
C LYS A 348 -32.20 21.45 -29.07
N GLN A 349 -31.21 20.73 -28.60
CA GLN A 349 -31.03 20.53 -27.16
C GLN A 349 -29.69 21.14 -26.70
N THR A 350 -29.70 21.82 -25.56
CA THR A 350 -28.44 22.35 -24.99
C THR A 350 -27.61 21.19 -24.44
N LYS A 351 -26.27 21.32 -24.43
CA LYS A 351 -25.38 20.31 -23.84
C LYS A 351 -25.78 19.96 -22.40
N LYS A 352 -26.17 20.94 -21.61
CA LYS A 352 -26.61 20.74 -20.22
C LYS A 352 -27.89 19.90 -20.12
N ALA A 353 -28.84 20.06 -21.05
CA ALA A 353 -30.05 19.25 -21.11
C ALA A 353 -29.78 17.82 -21.52
N SER A 354 -28.94 17.61 -22.55
CA SER A 354 -28.49 16.27 -22.96
C SER A 354 -27.72 15.55 -21.87
N ASP A 355 -26.83 16.25 -21.15
CA ASP A 355 -26.07 15.67 -20.02
C ASP A 355 -27.00 15.23 -18.88
N LEU A 356 -28.05 16.03 -18.59
CA LEU A 356 -29.04 15.69 -17.57
C LEU A 356 -29.85 14.47 -17.95
N GLU A 357 -30.31 14.41 -19.22
CA GLU A 357 -31.09 13.30 -19.77
C GLU A 357 -30.34 11.98 -19.67
N VAL A 358 -29.06 11.94 -20.08
CA VAL A 358 -28.24 10.69 -19.96
C VAL A 358 -28.03 10.30 -18.52
N LYS A 359 -27.71 11.26 -17.65
CA LYS A 359 -27.53 10.98 -16.23
C LYS A 359 -28.79 10.41 -15.59
N GLN A 360 -29.95 10.96 -15.94
CA GLN A 360 -31.25 10.46 -15.48
C GLN A 360 -31.50 9.04 -15.99
N LEU A 361 -31.29 8.80 -17.29
CA LEU A 361 -31.46 7.49 -17.91
C LEU A 361 -30.59 6.41 -17.22
N LEU A 362 -29.33 6.74 -16.93
CA LEU A 362 -28.41 5.84 -16.26
C LEU A 362 -28.79 5.63 -14.78
N ALA A 363 -29.24 6.69 -14.10
CA ALA A 363 -29.70 6.61 -12.71
C ALA A 363 -30.95 5.75 -12.58
N ASP A 364 -31.95 5.92 -13.44
CA ASP A 364 -33.21 5.15 -13.43
C ASP A 364 -32.96 3.64 -13.65
N LYS A 365 -31.88 3.31 -14.37
CA LYS A 365 -31.45 1.92 -14.59
C LYS A 365 -30.45 1.40 -13.52
N GLY A 366 -30.12 2.21 -12.49
CA GLY A 366 -29.16 1.84 -11.46
C GLY A 366 -27.71 1.74 -11.95
N LEU A 367 -27.40 2.31 -13.14
CA LEU A 367 -26.09 2.25 -13.79
C LEU A 367 -25.18 3.45 -13.46
N LEU A 368 -25.72 4.47 -12.78
CA LEU A 368 -25.00 5.65 -12.31
C LEU A 368 -24.95 5.65 -10.79
N SER A 369 -23.77 5.53 -10.25
CA SER A 369 -23.51 5.72 -8.81
C SER A 369 -22.64 6.95 -8.58
N TYR A 370 -22.81 7.59 -7.42
CA TYR A 370 -21.99 8.72 -7.00
C TYR A 370 -21.10 8.28 -5.85
N THR A 371 -19.80 8.38 -6.05
CA THR A 371 -18.86 8.28 -4.93
C THR A 371 -18.70 9.68 -4.35
N GLN A 372 -19.08 9.88 -3.12
CA GLN A 372 -18.82 11.14 -2.42
C GLN A 372 -17.38 11.10 -1.90
N ASN A 373 -16.59 12.13 -2.25
CA ASN A 373 -15.27 12.27 -1.65
C ASN A 373 -15.44 12.48 -0.14
N ALA A 374 -14.45 12.04 0.63
CA ALA A 374 -14.44 12.35 2.05
C ALA A 374 -14.50 13.88 2.26
N PRO A 375 -15.20 14.36 3.31
CA PRO A 375 -15.27 15.78 3.63
C PRO A 375 -13.87 16.41 3.71
N THR A 376 -13.71 17.65 3.31
CA THR A 376 -12.45 18.39 3.42
C THR A 376 -12.54 19.43 4.52
N LEU A 377 -11.42 19.68 5.20
CA LEU A 377 -11.30 20.72 6.19
C LEU A 377 -11.12 22.08 5.49
N ALA A 378 -11.87 23.08 5.89
CA ALA A 378 -11.77 24.45 5.38
C ALA A 378 -11.94 25.47 6.51
N LEU A 379 -11.50 26.70 6.29
CA LEU A 379 -11.85 27.83 7.16
C LEU A 379 -13.24 28.33 6.80
N GLU A 380 -14.01 28.71 7.79
CA GLU A 380 -15.32 29.32 7.60
C GLU A 380 -15.21 30.65 6.84
N LYS A 381 -16.09 30.84 5.84
CA LYS A 381 -16.07 32.06 5.01
C LYS A 381 -16.46 33.28 5.88
N GLY A 382 -15.49 34.13 6.17
CA GLY A 382 -15.69 35.37 6.91
C GLY A 382 -14.55 35.73 7.87
N GLU A 383 -13.64 34.80 8.15
CA GLU A 383 -12.51 35.04 9.05
C GLU A 383 -11.16 35.10 8.27
N ARG A 384 -11.05 36.00 7.29
CA ARG A 384 -9.78 36.38 6.68
C ARG A 384 -9.41 37.80 7.04
#